data_6e5f533350fd461e0db7ae896cedc3d9
#
_entry.id   6e5f533350fd461e0db7ae896cedc3d9
#
_cell.length_a   1.000
_cell.length_b   1.000
_cell.length_c   1.000
_cell.angle_alpha   90.00
_cell.angle_beta   90.00
_cell.angle_gamma   90.00
#
_symmetry.space_group_name_H-M   'P 1'
#
loop_
_entity.id
_entity.type
_entity.pdbx_description
1 polymer ?
#
loop_
_entity_poly.entity_id
_entity_poly.type
_entity_poly.pdbx_seq_one_letter_code
_entity_poly.pdbx_strand_id
1 'polypeptide(L)'
;MTTANKRRIGRRGLIAVTVAAVGTALLAPVASAAPAADGQRGTVVRALERSAHPLRSTEPGGSTSDLRALGAMVGDAKVVGLGEATHGSHEFFTMKERVFRYLVQEKGFTTFALEMSWSAGLKIDKYLQDGKGDARQIVKDELGQSPWERQEFVDLISWMREYNRQHPERPVHFMGDDVGAPKLGEEVFARVDAYLRKTDPAALARVDGLYAGLRPLDDTVAYLMNRPVAERKENAAKAQQALDLVTAAKGAGGEEYDWAVQHARIIAQTFAFATFELTDKASVNAAEVLRDQAMADNTAWWQRHTGDRMLLSAHNGHVGYLASDPEMYPKTQGAILRDTLGPEYLNIGFTFDRGSFLTMGAALGTDWEKNTVPAATPGMNEYTLDQVRRQDYYVDLRTAPRVVRDWLDTARPVYEAGSTFTKDPLPSVALGRAHDVLIHLHQVHEAEKL
;
A
#
# COMPACT_ATOMS: atom_id res chain seq x y z
N MET A 1 7.16 44.68 36.86
CA MET A 1 6.83 44.70 35.42
C MET A 1 7.86 43.83 34.70
N THR A 2 7.48 42.56 34.44
CA THR A 2 8.37 41.61 33.77
C THR A 2 7.51 40.88 32.74
N THR A 3 7.67 41.20 31.50
CA THR A 3 6.93 40.68 30.34
C THR A 3 7.43 39.29 30.04
N ALA A 4 6.57 38.30 30.22
CA ALA A 4 6.81 36.92 29.78
C ALA A 4 6.64 36.75 28.28
N ASN A 5 7.72 36.42 27.62
CA ASN A 5 7.81 36.18 26.19
C ASN A 5 7.31 34.73 25.89
N LYS A 6 6.05 34.56 25.46
CA LYS A 6 5.52 33.29 24.99
C LYS A 6 6.11 32.97 23.61
N ARG A 7 7.11 32.11 23.56
CA ARG A 7 7.57 31.49 22.31
C ARG A 7 6.45 30.58 21.78
N ARG A 8 5.90 30.97 20.63
CA ARG A 8 5.06 30.08 19.81
C ARG A 8 5.95 28.98 19.24
N ILE A 9 5.71 27.75 19.68
CA ILE A 9 6.26 26.55 19.05
C ILE A 9 5.51 26.39 17.75
N GLY A 10 6.21 26.61 16.65
CA GLY A 10 5.64 26.38 15.30
C GLY A 10 5.42 24.87 15.10
N ARG A 11 4.20 24.50 14.74
CA ARG A 11 3.85 23.17 14.24
C ARG A 11 4.69 22.91 12.99
N ARG A 12 5.69 22.06 13.08
CA ARG A 12 6.43 21.53 11.94
C ARG A 12 5.65 20.32 11.44
N GLY A 13 5.15 20.41 10.20
CA GLY A 13 4.45 19.31 9.54
C GLY A 13 5.40 18.13 9.27
N LEU A 14 4.96 16.94 9.52
CA LEU A 14 5.58 15.68 9.10
C LEU A 14 5.16 15.35 7.67
N ILE A 15 6.04 14.71 6.94
CA ILE A 15 5.87 14.37 5.53
C ILE A 15 5.85 12.84 5.42
N ALA A 16 4.81 12.26 4.84
CA ALA A 16 4.89 10.91 4.33
C ALA A 16 5.85 10.91 3.13
N VAL A 17 6.90 10.10 3.19
CA VAL A 17 7.87 10.02 2.08
C VAL A 17 7.31 9.10 1.02
N THR A 18 6.51 9.68 0.12
CA THR A 18 6.45 9.21 -1.24
C THR A 18 7.24 10.22 -2.06
N VAL A 19 8.42 9.85 -2.52
CA VAL A 19 9.27 10.75 -3.30
C VAL A 19 8.68 10.86 -4.70
N ALA A 20 7.94 11.93 -4.96
CA ALA A 20 7.60 12.29 -6.32
C ALA A 20 8.82 12.91 -7.00
N ALA A 21 9.50 12.15 -7.85
CA ALA A 21 10.52 12.70 -8.72
C ALA A 21 9.85 13.58 -9.79
N VAL A 22 10.16 14.87 -9.82
CA VAL A 22 9.83 15.74 -10.94
C VAL A 22 10.73 15.34 -12.11
N GLY A 23 10.26 14.39 -12.92
CA GLY A 23 10.92 13.99 -14.16
C GLY A 23 10.52 14.91 -15.29
N THR A 24 11.46 15.68 -15.84
CA THR A 24 11.32 16.26 -17.17
C THR A 24 11.38 15.12 -18.20
N ALA A 25 10.22 14.63 -18.62
CA ALA A 25 10.11 13.61 -19.65
C ALA A 25 10.63 14.18 -21.00
N LEU A 26 11.64 13.55 -21.54
CA LEU A 26 12.01 13.70 -22.94
C LEU A 26 10.88 13.11 -23.79
N LEU A 27 10.16 13.96 -24.51
CA LEU A 27 9.08 13.62 -25.42
C LEU A 27 9.58 12.68 -26.52
N ALA A 28 9.28 11.39 -26.41
CA ALA A 28 9.20 10.53 -27.57
C ALA A 28 7.92 10.89 -28.36
N PRO A 29 7.94 10.97 -29.70
CA PRO A 29 6.76 11.36 -30.45
C PRO A 29 5.67 10.31 -30.28
N VAL A 30 4.54 10.71 -29.68
CA VAL A 30 3.31 9.92 -29.65
C VAL A 30 2.82 9.81 -31.08
N ALA A 31 2.94 8.63 -31.69
CA ALA A 31 2.32 8.35 -32.96
C ALA A 31 0.80 8.50 -32.81
N SER A 32 0.22 9.49 -33.48
CA SER A 32 -1.22 9.71 -33.58
C SER A 32 -1.90 8.43 -34.09
N ALA A 33 -2.59 7.71 -33.22
CA ALA A 33 -3.43 6.58 -33.64
C ALA A 33 -4.68 7.10 -34.30
N ALA A 34 -4.75 6.88 -35.64
CA ALA A 34 -5.79 7.31 -36.55
C ALA A 34 -7.11 6.52 -36.44
N PRO A 35 -8.21 6.90 -37.09
CA PRO A 35 -9.62 6.53 -36.84
C PRO A 35 -10.06 5.08 -37.12
N ALA A 36 -9.18 4.10 -37.23
CA ALA A 36 -9.51 2.67 -37.13
C ALA A 36 -10.03 2.26 -35.75
N ALA A 37 -9.98 3.18 -34.77
CA ALA A 37 -10.23 2.95 -33.37
C ALA A 37 -11.72 2.73 -32.97
N ASP A 38 -12.69 3.31 -33.67
CA ASP A 38 -14.09 3.29 -33.27
C ASP A 38 -14.78 1.93 -33.43
N GLY A 39 -14.51 1.23 -34.52
CA GLY A 39 -15.06 -0.11 -34.75
C GLY A 39 -14.44 -1.16 -33.82
N GLN A 40 -13.16 -1.06 -33.56
CA GLN A 40 -12.46 -1.93 -32.60
C GLN A 40 -12.94 -1.66 -31.15
N ARG A 41 -13.06 -0.39 -30.75
CA ARG A 41 -13.59 0.01 -29.46
C ARG A 41 -14.98 -0.54 -29.19
N GLY A 42 -15.93 -0.37 -30.12
CA GLY A 42 -17.27 -0.93 -30.00
C GLY A 42 -17.28 -2.46 -29.85
N THR A 43 -16.31 -3.15 -30.42
CA THR A 43 -16.16 -4.61 -30.27
C THR A 43 -15.61 -4.96 -28.87
N VAL A 44 -14.65 -4.20 -28.34
CA VAL A 44 -14.12 -4.34 -26.98
C VAL A 44 -15.22 -4.11 -25.94
N VAL A 45 -15.98 -3.01 -26.07
CA VAL A 45 -17.09 -2.68 -25.15
C VAL A 45 -18.12 -3.81 -25.11
N ARG A 46 -18.59 -4.30 -26.28
CA ARG A 46 -19.54 -5.43 -26.31
C ARG A 46 -18.97 -6.72 -25.72
N ALA A 47 -17.67 -6.94 -25.81
CA ALA A 47 -17.02 -8.09 -25.19
C ALA A 47 -16.90 -7.94 -23.69
N LEU A 48 -16.56 -6.74 -23.18
CA LEU A 48 -16.57 -6.39 -21.77
C LEU A 48 -17.97 -6.55 -21.15
N GLU A 49 -19.02 -6.06 -21.80
CA GLU A 49 -20.41 -6.19 -21.34
C GLU A 49 -20.83 -7.64 -21.06
N ARG A 50 -20.28 -8.61 -21.80
CA ARG A 50 -20.56 -10.03 -21.62
C ARG A 50 -19.79 -10.67 -20.47
N SER A 51 -18.63 -10.13 -20.12
CA SER A 51 -17.74 -10.68 -19.07
C SER A 51 -17.75 -9.85 -17.78
N ALA A 52 -18.32 -8.63 -17.82
CA ALA A 52 -18.42 -7.75 -16.66
C ALA A 52 -19.46 -8.23 -15.65
N HIS A 53 -19.09 -8.28 -14.41
CA HIS A 53 -19.96 -8.53 -13.26
C HIS A 53 -20.34 -7.20 -12.61
N PRO A 54 -21.65 -6.88 -12.47
CA PRO A 54 -22.07 -5.61 -11.90
C PRO A 54 -21.68 -5.53 -10.43
N LEU A 55 -21.18 -4.37 -10.03
CA LEU A 55 -20.99 -3.98 -8.66
C LEU A 55 -22.20 -3.14 -8.23
N ARG A 56 -22.85 -3.49 -7.14
CA ARG A 56 -24.07 -2.81 -6.69
C ARG A 56 -23.78 -1.62 -5.80
N SER A 57 -22.66 -1.65 -5.11
CA SER A 57 -22.22 -0.61 -4.18
C SER A 57 -20.74 -0.81 -3.87
N THR A 58 -20.07 0.26 -3.52
CA THR A 58 -18.74 0.24 -2.90
C THR A 58 -18.83 0.19 -1.38
N GLU A 59 -19.99 0.57 -0.82
CA GLU A 59 -20.19 0.65 0.62
C GLU A 59 -20.13 -0.71 1.32
N PRO A 60 -19.49 -0.82 2.50
CA PRO A 60 -19.28 -2.08 3.19
C PRO A 60 -20.54 -2.69 3.79
N GLY A 61 -21.62 -1.91 3.92
CA GLY A 61 -22.90 -2.39 4.42
C GLY A 61 -23.72 -3.16 3.39
N GLY A 62 -24.72 -3.90 3.85
CA GLY A 62 -25.70 -4.58 3.00
C GLY A 62 -25.22 -5.90 2.43
N SER A 63 -25.89 -6.35 1.35
CA SER A 63 -25.64 -7.66 0.74
C SER A 63 -24.36 -7.68 -0.08
N THR A 64 -23.57 -8.74 0.10
CA THR A 64 -22.34 -9.02 -0.67
C THR A 64 -22.57 -10.01 -1.82
N SER A 65 -23.84 -10.28 -2.18
CA SER A 65 -24.18 -11.29 -3.20
C SER A 65 -23.61 -11.00 -4.59
N ASP A 66 -23.34 -9.73 -4.91
CA ASP A 66 -22.67 -9.30 -6.14
C ASP A 66 -21.15 -9.58 -6.11
N LEU A 67 -20.54 -9.86 -4.95
CA LEU A 67 -19.13 -10.24 -4.82
C LEU A 67 -18.88 -11.74 -5.00
N ARG A 68 -19.92 -12.57 -5.17
CA ARG A 68 -19.75 -14.04 -5.30
C ARG A 68 -18.84 -14.42 -6.46
N ALA A 69 -18.99 -13.75 -7.61
CA ALA A 69 -18.12 -14.02 -8.75
C ALA A 69 -16.67 -13.57 -8.46
N LEU A 70 -16.47 -12.43 -7.75
CA LEU A 70 -15.14 -12.00 -7.29
C LEU A 70 -14.52 -13.07 -6.37
N GLY A 71 -15.28 -13.62 -5.43
CA GLY A 71 -14.83 -14.71 -4.59
C GLY A 71 -14.44 -15.97 -5.35
N ALA A 72 -15.12 -16.28 -6.46
CA ALA A 72 -14.72 -17.37 -7.36
C ALA A 72 -13.42 -17.04 -8.12
N MET A 73 -13.21 -15.78 -8.54
CA MET A 73 -11.98 -15.31 -9.18
C MET A 73 -10.78 -15.38 -8.22
N VAL A 74 -10.99 -15.04 -6.94
CA VAL A 74 -9.98 -15.17 -5.88
C VAL A 74 -9.55 -16.62 -5.69
N GLY A 75 -10.48 -17.59 -5.82
CA GLY A 75 -10.15 -19.01 -5.73
C GLY A 75 -9.44 -19.39 -4.43
N ASP A 76 -8.27 -20.02 -4.57
CA ASP A 76 -7.44 -20.48 -3.45
C ASP A 76 -6.27 -19.53 -3.14
N ALA A 77 -6.27 -18.33 -3.70
CA ALA A 77 -5.22 -17.34 -3.40
C ALA A 77 -5.11 -17.10 -1.89
N LYS A 78 -3.90 -17.05 -1.39
CA LYS A 78 -3.60 -16.77 0.02
C LYS A 78 -3.39 -15.28 0.26
N VAL A 79 -2.85 -14.56 -0.73
CA VAL A 79 -2.66 -13.12 -0.69
C VAL A 79 -3.40 -12.51 -1.87
N VAL A 80 -4.35 -11.61 -1.57
CA VAL A 80 -5.09 -10.83 -2.56
C VAL A 80 -4.64 -9.38 -2.47
N GLY A 81 -3.84 -8.93 -3.44
CA GLY A 81 -3.51 -7.52 -3.59
C GLY A 81 -4.74 -6.77 -4.12
N LEU A 82 -5.25 -5.83 -3.36
CA LEU A 82 -6.37 -4.97 -3.75
C LEU A 82 -5.86 -3.53 -3.84
N GLY A 83 -5.78 -3.06 -5.08
CA GLY A 83 -5.22 -1.78 -5.46
C GLY A 83 -6.05 -0.57 -5.03
N GLU A 84 -5.63 0.56 -5.47
CA GLU A 84 -6.33 1.83 -5.53
C GLU A 84 -5.67 2.69 -6.61
N ALA A 85 -6.45 3.39 -7.41
CA ALA A 85 -5.92 4.28 -8.43
C ALA A 85 -5.54 5.66 -7.85
N THR A 86 -6.03 5.98 -6.65
CA THR A 86 -5.63 7.18 -5.90
C THR A 86 -5.60 6.88 -4.40
N HIS A 87 -4.65 7.49 -3.70
CA HIS A 87 -4.57 7.42 -2.24
C HIS A 87 -5.60 8.28 -1.49
N GLY A 88 -6.60 8.81 -2.16
CA GLY A 88 -7.52 9.77 -1.54
C GLY A 88 -8.95 9.68 -2.01
N SER A 89 -9.43 8.52 -2.50
CA SER A 89 -10.82 8.33 -2.92
C SER A 89 -11.60 7.47 -1.94
N HIS A 90 -12.79 7.95 -1.58
CA HIS A 90 -13.74 7.30 -0.70
C HIS A 90 -14.09 5.88 -1.16
N GLU A 91 -14.50 5.73 -2.42
CA GLU A 91 -15.01 4.47 -2.96
C GLU A 91 -13.93 3.37 -3.02
N PHE A 92 -12.66 3.74 -3.16
CA PHE A 92 -11.60 2.74 -3.09
C PHE A 92 -11.44 2.20 -1.67
N PHE A 93 -11.49 3.06 -0.67
CA PHE A 93 -11.34 2.65 0.73
C PHE A 93 -12.54 1.84 1.23
N THR A 94 -13.77 2.31 0.93
CA THR A 94 -14.98 1.58 1.30
C THR A 94 -15.08 0.23 0.57
N MET A 95 -14.63 0.16 -0.70
CA MET A 95 -14.60 -1.10 -1.43
C MET A 95 -13.57 -2.08 -0.88
N LYS A 96 -12.41 -1.59 -0.40
CA LYS A 96 -11.41 -2.44 0.28
C LYS A 96 -11.99 -3.06 1.55
N GLU A 97 -12.69 -2.27 2.37
CA GLU A 97 -13.40 -2.78 3.54
C GLU A 97 -14.47 -3.79 3.14
N ARG A 98 -15.29 -3.47 2.13
CA ARG A 98 -16.36 -4.34 1.64
C ARG A 98 -15.86 -5.68 1.15
N VAL A 99 -14.77 -5.68 0.36
CA VAL A 99 -14.13 -6.91 -0.12
C VAL A 99 -13.51 -7.69 1.05
N PHE A 100 -12.84 -7.00 1.98
CA PHE A 100 -12.25 -7.66 3.15
C PHE A 100 -13.32 -8.35 4.01
N ARG A 101 -14.43 -7.66 4.31
CA ARG A 101 -15.57 -8.27 5.03
C ARG A 101 -16.09 -9.54 4.33
N TYR A 102 -16.25 -9.47 3.01
CA TYR A 102 -16.66 -10.62 2.22
C TYR A 102 -15.65 -11.77 2.30
N LEU A 103 -14.35 -11.47 2.15
CA LEU A 103 -13.30 -12.48 2.21
C LEU A 103 -13.17 -13.10 3.60
N VAL A 104 -13.35 -12.34 4.66
CA VAL A 104 -13.37 -12.84 6.05
C VAL A 104 -14.54 -13.82 6.25
N GLN A 105 -15.74 -13.41 5.85
CA GLN A 105 -16.98 -14.18 6.10
C GLN A 105 -17.08 -15.41 5.22
N GLU A 106 -16.67 -15.35 3.96
CA GLU A 106 -16.95 -16.38 2.95
C GLU A 106 -15.71 -17.18 2.51
N LYS A 107 -14.49 -16.62 2.70
CA LYS A 107 -13.27 -17.20 2.12
C LYS A 107 -12.17 -17.48 3.16
N GLY A 108 -12.42 -17.16 4.42
CA GLY A 108 -11.51 -17.49 5.49
C GLY A 108 -10.27 -16.62 5.58
N PHE A 109 -10.33 -15.40 5.10
CA PHE A 109 -9.28 -14.42 5.29
C PHE A 109 -9.27 -13.91 6.74
N THR A 110 -8.08 -13.65 7.25
CA THR A 110 -7.89 -13.23 8.64
C THR A 110 -6.98 -12.02 8.80
N THR A 111 -6.24 -11.60 7.77
CA THR A 111 -5.35 -10.43 7.87
C THR A 111 -5.70 -9.36 6.83
N PHE A 112 -5.82 -8.10 7.29
CA PHE A 112 -5.78 -6.91 6.47
C PHE A 112 -4.37 -6.32 6.55
N ALA A 113 -3.63 -6.35 5.45
CA ALA A 113 -2.33 -5.72 5.33
C ALA A 113 -2.46 -4.35 4.65
N LEU A 114 -1.73 -3.34 5.10
CA LEU A 114 -1.74 -1.99 4.56
C LEU A 114 -0.34 -1.56 4.17
N GLU A 115 -0.20 -0.84 3.06
CA GLU A 115 1.00 -0.12 2.62
C GLU A 115 1.39 0.97 3.64
N MET A 116 1.77 0.54 4.82
CA MET A 116 2.06 1.40 5.97
C MET A 116 3.13 0.76 6.84
N SER A 117 3.80 1.56 7.67
CA SER A 117 4.90 1.04 8.49
C SER A 117 4.49 -0.19 9.32
N TRP A 118 5.38 -1.16 9.39
CA TRP A 118 5.23 -2.36 10.23
C TRP A 118 4.86 -2.03 11.67
N SER A 119 5.50 -1.01 12.27
CA SER A 119 5.24 -0.61 13.65
C SER A 119 3.83 -0.06 13.86
N ALA A 120 3.30 0.70 12.90
CA ALA A 120 1.91 1.16 12.95
C ALA A 120 0.94 -0.02 12.90
N GLY A 121 1.20 -0.99 12.01
CA GLY A 121 0.43 -2.24 11.94
C GLY A 121 0.37 -2.98 13.28
N LEU A 122 1.51 -3.17 13.94
CA LEU A 122 1.58 -3.83 15.25
C LEU A 122 0.73 -3.15 16.33
N LYS A 123 0.67 -1.81 16.33
CA LYS A 123 -0.12 -1.06 17.31
C LYS A 123 -1.61 -1.10 17.02
N ILE A 124 -1.98 -1.04 15.74
CA ILE A 124 -3.37 -1.22 15.33
C ILE A 124 -3.82 -2.65 15.67
N ASP A 125 -3.02 -3.68 15.33
CA ASP A 125 -3.35 -5.06 15.68
C ASP A 125 -3.51 -5.25 17.18
N LYS A 126 -2.60 -4.69 17.98
CA LYS A 126 -2.72 -4.70 19.44
C LYS A 126 -4.05 -4.11 19.92
N TYR A 127 -4.49 -2.98 19.35
CA TYR A 127 -5.80 -2.40 19.64
C TYR A 127 -6.94 -3.38 19.29
N LEU A 128 -6.85 -4.06 18.14
CA LEU A 128 -7.85 -5.03 17.71
C LEU A 128 -7.95 -6.22 18.68
N GLN A 129 -6.84 -6.68 19.24
CA GLN A 129 -6.79 -7.82 20.17
C GLN A 129 -7.15 -7.41 21.62
N ASP A 130 -6.56 -6.33 22.14
CA ASP A 130 -6.74 -5.90 23.53
C ASP A 130 -8.04 -5.12 23.78
N GLY A 131 -8.54 -4.43 22.76
CA GLY A 131 -9.73 -3.56 22.81
C GLY A 131 -9.59 -2.33 23.70
N LYS A 132 -8.37 -1.92 24.01
CA LYS A 132 -8.12 -0.74 24.85
C LYS A 132 -7.89 0.47 23.95
N GLY A 133 -8.71 1.49 24.10
CA GLY A 133 -8.60 2.73 23.36
C GLY A 133 -9.80 3.00 22.45
N ASP A 134 -9.60 3.87 21.50
CA ASP A 134 -10.60 4.37 20.56
C ASP A 134 -10.06 4.29 19.13
N ALA A 135 -10.87 3.82 18.16
CA ALA A 135 -10.45 3.62 16.79
C ALA A 135 -10.01 4.92 16.11
N ARG A 136 -10.71 6.04 16.36
CA ARG A 136 -10.34 7.35 15.80
C ARG A 136 -9.00 7.82 16.34
N GLN A 137 -8.74 7.58 17.64
CA GLN A 137 -7.47 7.97 18.22
C GLN A 137 -6.31 7.11 17.69
N ILE A 138 -6.50 5.78 17.56
CA ILE A 138 -5.45 4.90 17.00
C ILE A 138 -5.14 5.22 15.54
N VAL A 139 -6.15 5.59 14.72
CA VAL A 139 -5.93 6.06 13.35
C VAL A 139 -5.11 7.34 13.35
N LYS A 140 -5.44 8.33 14.19
CA LYS A 140 -4.67 9.58 14.30
C LYS A 140 -3.22 9.36 14.76
N ASP A 141 -3.02 8.45 15.70
CA ASP A 141 -1.70 8.19 16.27
C ASP A 141 -0.81 7.38 15.32
N GLU A 142 -1.37 6.42 14.60
CA GLU A 142 -0.59 5.46 13.82
C GLU A 142 -0.67 5.69 12.30
N LEU A 143 -1.78 6.24 11.79
CA LEU A 143 -1.95 6.59 10.37
C LEU A 143 -1.93 8.11 10.14
N GLY A 144 -1.65 8.90 11.18
CA GLY A 144 -1.62 10.35 11.11
C GLY A 144 -0.69 10.87 10.01
N GLN A 145 -1.15 11.88 9.28
CA GLN A 145 -0.47 12.53 8.17
C GLN A 145 -0.24 11.65 6.92
N SER A 146 -0.66 10.37 6.98
CA SER A 146 -0.66 9.48 5.82
C SER A 146 -1.95 9.64 4.99
N PRO A 147 -2.01 9.04 3.79
CA PRO A 147 -3.25 8.96 3.01
C PRO A 147 -4.42 8.33 3.76
N TRP A 148 -4.12 7.49 4.73
CA TRP A 148 -5.09 6.66 5.45
C TRP A 148 -5.56 7.26 6.79
N GLU A 149 -5.18 8.50 7.13
CA GLU A 149 -5.82 9.28 8.21
C GLU A 149 -7.22 9.75 7.76
N ARG A 150 -8.15 8.80 7.62
CA ARG A 150 -9.48 9.01 7.04
C ARG A 150 -10.56 8.30 7.85
N GLN A 151 -11.80 8.80 7.73
CA GLN A 151 -12.95 8.20 8.41
C GLN A 151 -13.15 6.75 7.98
N GLU A 152 -12.93 6.42 6.71
CA GLU A 152 -13.07 5.07 6.16
C GLU A 152 -12.16 4.06 6.88
N PHE A 153 -10.96 4.47 7.30
CA PHE A 153 -10.08 3.60 8.10
C PHE A 153 -10.49 3.52 9.58
N VAL A 154 -11.11 4.56 10.13
CA VAL A 154 -11.75 4.46 11.46
C VAL A 154 -12.88 3.44 11.43
N ASP A 155 -13.68 3.44 10.36
CA ASP A 155 -14.81 2.53 10.20
C ASP A 155 -14.35 1.09 10.00
N LEU A 156 -13.35 0.85 9.14
CA LEU A 156 -12.73 -0.46 8.96
C LEU A 156 -12.16 -1.02 10.28
N ILE A 157 -11.34 -0.24 10.99
CA ILE A 157 -10.70 -0.67 12.24
C ILE A 157 -11.75 -0.90 13.32
N SER A 158 -12.80 -0.08 13.37
CA SER A 158 -13.94 -0.28 14.29
C SER A 158 -14.68 -1.58 13.98
N TRP A 159 -14.93 -1.86 12.69
CA TRP A 159 -15.55 -3.11 12.29
C TRP A 159 -14.66 -4.32 12.64
N MET A 160 -13.37 -4.28 12.35
CA MET A 160 -12.43 -5.35 12.70
C MET A 160 -12.43 -5.63 14.20
N ARG A 161 -12.44 -4.57 15.02
CA ARG A 161 -12.50 -4.69 16.47
C ARG A 161 -13.81 -5.35 16.94
N GLU A 162 -14.94 -4.93 16.38
CA GLU A 162 -16.24 -5.52 16.72
C GLU A 162 -16.33 -6.98 16.25
N TYR A 163 -15.78 -7.30 15.07
CA TYR A 163 -15.68 -8.65 14.56
C TYR A 163 -14.90 -9.55 15.54
N ASN A 164 -13.72 -9.11 16.01
CA ASN A 164 -12.89 -9.86 16.97
C ASN A 164 -13.62 -10.10 18.31
N ARG A 165 -14.40 -9.10 18.76
CA ARG A 165 -15.21 -9.25 19.96
C ARG A 165 -16.28 -10.34 19.81
N GLN A 166 -16.84 -10.48 18.62
CA GLN A 166 -17.89 -11.48 18.30
C GLN A 166 -17.33 -12.86 17.94
N HIS A 167 -16.08 -12.91 17.46
CA HIS A 167 -15.44 -14.15 16.97
C HIS A 167 -14.04 -14.34 17.61
N PRO A 168 -13.96 -14.48 18.94
CA PRO A 168 -12.68 -14.58 19.63
C PRO A 168 -11.86 -15.83 19.26
N GLU A 169 -12.51 -16.86 18.73
CA GLU A 169 -11.87 -18.07 18.22
C GLU A 169 -11.22 -17.92 16.86
N ARG A 170 -11.55 -16.84 16.14
CA ARG A 170 -11.04 -16.56 14.82
C ARG A 170 -10.92 -15.06 14.58
N PRO A 171 -10.02 -14.40 15.32
CA PRO A 171 -9.85 -12.97 15.19
C PRO A 171 -9.26 -12.60 13.82
N VAL A 172 -9.53 -11.37 13.40
CA VAL A 172 -8.83 -10.74 12.28
C VAL A 172 -7.69 -9.89 12.80
N HIS A 173 -6.63 -9.78 11.99
CA HIS A 173 -5.39 -9.09 12.27
C HIS A 173 -5.17 -7.92 11.34
N PHE A 174 -4.42 -6.93 11.79
CA PHE A 174 -3.95 -5.81 10.99
C PHE A 174 -2.43 -5.83 10.91
N MET A 175 -1.90 -5.69 9.70
CA MET A 175 -0.47 -5.67 9.43
C MET A 175 -0.11 -4.42 8.62
N GLY A 176 1.00 -3.74 8.97
CA GLY A 176 1.69 -2.85 8.07
C GLY A 176 2.81 -3.63 7.37
N ASP A 177 2.97 -3.51 6.06
CA ASP A 177 3.96 -4.28 5.32
C ASP A 177 5.21 -3.47 4.94
N ASP A 178 5.16 -2.15 5.12
CA ASP A 178 6.19 -1.23 4.67
C ASP A 178 7.31 -1.01 5.70
N VAL A 179 8.40 -0.41 5.25
CA VAL A 179 9.48 0.07 6.10
C VAL A 179 8.99 1.10 7.12
N GLY A 180 9.79 1.42 8.13
CA GLY A 180 9.41 2.31 9.23
C GLY A 180 9.28 3.79 8.84
N ALA A 181 8.38 4.10 7.92
CA ALA A 181 8.00 5.46 7.56
C ALA A 181 6.49 5.65 7.78
N PRO A 182 6.02 6.77 8.36
CA PRO A 182 6.79 7.96 8.80
C PRO A 182 7.59 7.76 10.10
N LYS A 183 7.39 6.66 10.82
CA LYS A 183 8.11 6.36 12.09
C LYS A 183 8.37 4.86 12.24
N LEU A 184 9.43 4.54 12.97
CA LEU A 184 9.71 3.20 13.46
C LEU A 184 9.64 3.21 14.99
N GLY A 185 8.59 2.60 15.53
CA GLY A 185 8.29 2.64 16.97
C GLY A 185 9.26 1.84 17.82
N GLU A 186 9.41 2.23 19.07
CA GLU A 186 10.27 1.57 20.06
C GLU A 186 9.90 0.10 20.29
N GLU A 187 8.62 -0.28 20.09
CA GLU A 187 8.14 -1.65 20.28
C GLU A 187 8.85 -2.68 19.37
N VAL A 188 9.31 -2.26 18.17
CA VAL A 188 10.05 -3.13 17.27
C VAL A 188 11.41 -3.47 17.83
N PHE A 189 12.13 -2.48 18.39
CA PHE A 189 13.42 -2.68 19.08
C PHE A 189 13.26 -3.48 20.37
N ALA A 190 12.25 -3.12 21.18
CA ALA A 190 12.00 -3.78 22.47
C ALA A 190 11.74 -5.30 22.33
N ARG A 191 11.13 -5.75 21.24
CA ARG A 191 10.91 -7.17 20.98
C ARG A 191 12.23 -7.92 20.67
N VAL A 192 13.13 -7.29 19.93
CA VAL A 192 14.50 -7.83 19.72
C VAL A 192 15.24 -7.95 21.04
N ASP A 193 15.20 -6.88 21.86
CA ASP A 193 15.85 -6.87 23.17
C ASP A 193 15.28 -7.92 24.11
N ALA A 194 13.96 -8.10 24.15
CA ALA A 194 13.31 -9.09 24.99
C ALA A 194 13.74 -10.52 24.65
N TYR A 195 13.85 -10.83 23.36
CA TYR A 195 14.35 -12.13 22.90
C TYR A 195 15.80 -12.35 23.32
N LEU A 196 16.71 -11.41 22.99
CA LEU A 196 18.13 -11.54 23.31
C LEU A 196 18.41 -11.56 24.82
N ARG A 197 17.66 -10.79 25.61
CA ARG A 197 17.78 -10.82 27.09
C ARG A 197 17.56 -12.22 27.66
N LYS A 198 16.66 -12.97 27.05
CA LYS A 198 16.30 -14.33 27.47
C LYS A 198 17.30 -15.37 26.95
N THR A 199 17.83 -15.18 25.73
CA THR A 199 18.55 -16.22 25.00
C THR A 199 20.06 -15.99 24.88
N ASP A 200 20.51 -14.72 24.73
CA ASP A 200 21.92 -14.33 24.58
C ASP A 200 22.17 -12.90 25.09
N PRO A 201 22.36 -12.73 26.42
CA PRO A 201 22.65 -11.40 27.00
C PRO A 201 23.94 -10.75 26.47
N ALA A 202 24.90 -11.53 25.96
CA ALA A 202 26.12 -10.99 25.39
C ALA A 202 25.86 -10.38 23.99
N ALA A 203 25.02 -11.03 23.19
CA ALA A 203 24.53 -10.46 21.93
C ALA A 203 23.67 -9.22 22.18
N LEU A 204 22.83 -9.22 23.23
CA LEU A 204 22.02 -8.04 23.60
C LEU A 204 22.90 -6.80 23.82
N ALA A 205 23.96 -6.91 24.62
CA ALA A 205 24.85 -5.78 24.87
C ALA A 205 25.51 -5.20 23.61
N ARG A 206 25.80 -6.07 22.62
CA ARG A 206 26.33 -5.67 21.32
C ARG A 206 25.26 -4.98 20.46
N VAL A 207 24.06 -5.56 20.39
CA VAL A 207 22.91 -5.01 19.64
C VAL A 207 22.47 -3.68 20.21
N ASP A 208 22.41 -3.51 21.55
CA ASP A 208 22.14 -2.25 22.21
C ASP A 208 23.16 -1.16 21.81
N GLY A 209 24.44 -1.52 21.73
CA GLY A 209 25.48 -0.62 21.24
C GLY A 209 25.29 -0.19 19.79
N LEU A 210 24.85 -1.10 18.92
CA LEU A 210 24.56 -0.81 17.50
C LEU A 210 23.30 0.04 17.33
N TYR A 211 22.27 -0.21 18.14
CA TYR A 211 21.02 0.57 18.11
C TYR A 211 21.11 1.90 18.86
N ALA A 212 22.18 2.16 19.60
CA ALA A 212 22.40 3.43 20.27
C ALA A 212 22.39 4.58 19.25
N GLY A 213 21.47 5.54 19.41
CA GLY A 213 21.25 6.64 18.48
C GLY A 213 20.42 6.30 17.22
N LEU A 214 19.98 5.06 17.05
CA LEU A 214 19.04 4.67 16.00
C LEU A 214 17.59 4.71 16.48
N ARG A 215 17.35 4.56 17.77
CA ARG A 215 16.01 4.40 18.37
C ARG A 215 15.68 5.44 19.44
N PRO A 216 14.38 5.83 19.56
CA PRO A 216 13.34 5.56 18.59
C PRO A 216 13.56 6.40 17.30
N LEU A 217 12.98 5.97 16.18
CA LEU A 217 12.94 6.74 14.95
C LEU A 217 11.52 7.34 14.78
N ASP A 218 11.25 8.40 15.55
CA ASP A 218 9.92 9.00 15.64
C ASP A 218 9.52 9.83 14.42
N ASP A 219 10.48 10.21 13.58
CA ASP A 219 10.28 11.01 12.38
C ASP A 219 11.34 10.62 11.33
N THR A 220 10.99 9.67 10.47
CA THR A 220 11.86 9.18 9.39
C THR A 220 12.14 10.28 8.37
N VAL A 221 11.22 11.20 8.16
CA VAL A 221 11.41 12.31 7.23
C VAL A 221 12.40 13.32 7.78
N ALA A 222 12.22 13.73 9.03
CA ALA A 222 13.21 14.61 9.68
C ALA A 222 14.60 13.95 9.73
N TYR A 223 14.66 12.64 9.91
CA TYR A 223 15.92 11.89 9.83
C TYR A 223 16.55 11.97 8.44
N LEU A 224 15.77 11.75 7.37
CA LEU A 224 16.23 11.87 5.98
C LEU A 224 16.70 13.29 5.63
N MET A 225 15.95 14.30 6.06
CA MET A 225 16.23 15.70 5.72
C MET A 225 17.41 16.29 6.51
N ASN A 226 17.65 15.86 7.74
CA ASN A 226 18.60 16.51 8.64
C ASN A 226 19.89 15.70 8.87
N ARG A 227 19.97 14.43 8.45
CA ARG A 227 21.17 13.61 8.61
C ARG A 227 21.95 13.50 7.30
N PRO A 228 23.28 13.71 7.33
CA PRO A 228 24.12 13.51 6.15
C PRO A 228 24.01 12.07 5.63
N VAL A 229 24.05 11.87 4.31
CA VAL A 229 23.99 10.55 3.66
C VAL A 229 25.04 9.59 4.21
N ALA A 230 26.26 10.08 4.46
CA ALA A 230 27.34 9.24 5.03
C ALA A 230 26.97 8.69 6.40
N GLU A 231 26.36 9.50 7.29
CA GLU A 231 25.87 9.07 8.59
C GLU A 231 24.72 8.08 8.45
N ARG A 232 23.79 8.30 7.51
CA ARG A 232 22.66 7.41 7.24
C ARG A 232 23.15 6.05 6.74
N LYS A 233 24.16 5.99 5.88
CA LYS A 233 24.82 4.76 5.44
C LYS A 233 25.54 4.02 6.59
N GLU A 234 26.20 4.74 7.49
CA GLU A 234 26.79 4.16 8.69
C GLU A 234 25.71 3.54 9.60
N ASN A 235 24.60 4.24 9.81
CA ASN A 235 23.49 3.76 10.61
C ASN A 235 22.81 2.54 9.98
N ALA A 236 22.68 2.49 8.66
CA ALA A 236 22.20 1.30 7.94
C ALA A 236 23.13 0.11 8.15
N ALA A 237 24.46 0.32 8.11
CA ALA A 237 25.44 -0.74 8.40
C ALA A 237 25.33 -1.25 9.85
N LYS A 238 25.09 -0.37 10.83
CA LYS A 238 24.84 -0.77 12.23
C LYS A 238 23.58 -1.61 12.36
N ALA A 239 22.48 -1.19 11.71
CA ALA A 239 21.22 -1.92 11.71
C ALA A 239 21.37 -3.32 11.07
N GLN A 240 22.13 -3.43 9.98
CA GLN A 240 22.44 -4.73 9.35
C GLN A 240 23.28 -5.62 10.25
N GLN A 241 24.31 -5.08 10.90
CA GLN A 241 25.12 -5.84 11.86
C GLN A 241 24.30 -6.35 13.04
N ALA A 242 23.32 -5.56 13.51
CA ALA A 242 22.39 -5.99 14.55
C ALA A 242 21.51 -7.15 14.07
N LEU A 243 20.96 -7.08 12.86
CA LEU A 243 20.22 -8.19 12.24
C LEU A 243 21.07 -9.47 12.15
N ASP A 244 22.33 -9.36 11.74
CA ASP A 244 23.24 -10.50 11.64
C ASP A 244 23.48 -11.14 13.03
N LEU A 245 23.64 -10.33 14.09
CA LEU A 245 23.78 -10.82 15.46
C LEU A 245 22.52 -11.52 15.97
N VAL A 246 21.34 -10.93 15.72
CA VAL A 246 20.05 -11.53 16.10
C VAL A 246 19.85 -12.85 15.38
N THR A 247 20.16 -12.90 14.09
CA THR A 247 20.08 -14.11 13.27
C THR A 247 21.01 -15.20 13.76
N ALA A 248 22.22 -14.85 14.20
CA ALA A 248 23.19 -15.78 14.77
C ALA A 248 22.77 -16.30 16.17
N ALA A 249 22.02 -15.51 16.93
CA ALA A 249 21.55 -15.85 18.28
C ALA A 249 20.32 -16.78 18.27
N LYS A 250 20.32 -17.80 17.40
CA LYS A 250 19.16 -18.67 17.16
C LYS A 250 18.69 -19.43 18.41
N GLY A 251 19.58 -19.78 19.33
CA GLY A 251 19.24 -20.60 20.49
C GLY A 251 18.54 -21.90 20.10
N ALA A 252 17.39 -22.20 20.71
CA ALA A 252 16.54 -23.33 20.33
C ALA A 252 15.67 -23.07 19.08
N GLY A 253 15.67 -21.85 18.54
CA GLY A 253 14.77 -21.43 17.47
C GLY A 253 13.33 -21.24 17.96
N GLY A 254 12.37 -21.32 17.02
CA GLY A 254 10.94 -21.24 17.30
C GLY A 254 10.36 -19.83 17.11
N GLU A 255 9.10 -19.67 17.45
CA GLU A 255 8.30 -18.48 17.13
C GLU A 255 8.92 -17.17 17.66
N GLU A 256 9.38 -17.15 18.92
CA GLU A 256 10.01 -15.95 19.50
C GLU A 256 11.27 -15.52 18.72
N TYR A 257 12.03 -16.49 18.22
CA TYR A 257 13.21 -16.24 17.38
C TYR A 257 12.80 -15.67 16.02
N ASP A 258 11.83 -16.29 15.37
CA ASP A 258 11.36 -15.87 14.04
C ASP A 258 10.85 -14.43 14.08
N TRP A 259 10.07 -14.07 15.12
CA TRP A 259 9.63 -12.70 15.37
C TRP A 259 10.81 -11.74 15.63
N ALA A 260 11.78 -12.14 16.46
CA ALA A 260 12.93 -11.28 16.76
C ALA A 260 13.75 -10.98 15.49
N VAL A 261 14.00 -11.99 14.65
CA VAL A 261 14.67 -11.82 13.35
C VAL A 261 13.86 -10.92 12.43
N GLN A 262 12.52 -11.09 12.36
CA GLN A 262 11.69 -10.25 11.52
C GLN A 262 11.72 -8.79 12.00
N HIS A 263 11.63 -8.52 13.29
CA HIS A 263 11.74 -7.15 13.81
C HIS A 263 13.11 -6.53 13.54
N ALA A 264 14.20 -7.28 13.71
CA ALA A 264 15.54 -6.83 13.36
C ALA A 264 15.67 -6.55 11.85
N ARG A 265 15.01 -7.36 11.00
CA ARG A 265 14.94 -7.13 9.55
C ARG A 265 14.19 -5.84 9.21
N ILE A 266 13.05 -5.57 9.83
CA ILE A 266 12.30 -4.31 9.64
C ILE A 266 13.17 -3.10 9.99
N ILE A 267 13.93 -3.17 11.08
CA ILE A 267 14.88 -2.12 11.47
C ILE A 267 15.92 -1.93 10.36
N ALA A 268 16.55 -3.02 9.90
CA ALA A 268 17.58 -2.98 8.85
C ALA A 268 17.03 -2.43 7.52
N GLN A 269 15.86 -2.90 7.08
CA GLN A 269 15.16 -2.40 5.88
C GLN A 269 14.89 -0.91 5.97
N THR A 270 14.43 -0.42 7.13
CA THR A 270 14.13 1.01 7.35
C THR A 270 15.37 1.88 7.20
N PHE A 271 16.48 1.49 7.84
CA PHE A 271 17.71 2.27 7.74
C PHE A 271 18.39 2.13 6.37
N ALA A 272 18.24 0.97 5.70
CA ALA A 272 18.71 0.80 4.32
C ALA A 272 17.94 1.69 3.34
N PHE A 273 16.60 1.71 3.44
CA PHE A 273 15.75 2.63 2.68
C PHE A 273 16.18 4.09 2.92
N ALA A 274 16.47 4.47 4.15
CA ALA A 274 16.85 5.84 4.50
C ALA A 274 18.23 6.29 3.99
N THR A 275 18.94 5.51 3.18
CA THR A 275 20.28 5.88 2.65
C THR A 275 20.26 6.69 1.37
N PHE A 276 19.11 6.85 0.70
CA PHE A 276 19.02 7.52 -0.60
C PHE A 276 19.24 9.04 -0.54
N GLU A 277 19.62 9.61 -1.68
CA GLU A 277 19.81 11.04 -1.87
C GLU A 277 18.59 11.63 -2.59
N LEU A 278 17.85 12.51 -1.90
CA LEU A 278 16.60 13.13 -2.40
C LEU A 278 16.75 13.85 -3.74
N THR A 279 17.93 14.39 -4.04
CA THR A 279 18.20 15.15 -5.26
C THR A 279 18.77 14.31 -6.40
N ASP A 280 19.05 13.04 -6.15
CA ASP A 280 19.54 12.08 -7.15
C ASP A 280 18.43 11.08 -7.53
N LYS A 281 17.89 11.23 -8.73
CA LYS A 281 16.82 10.35 -9.27
C LYS A 281 17.20 8.88 -9.24
N ALA A 282 18.43 8.53 -9.58
CA ALA A 282 18.88 7.14 -9.58
C ALA A 282 18.89 6.56 -8.15
N SER A 283 19.30 7.36 -7.17
CA SER A 283 19.27 6.98 -5.76
C SER A 283 17.85 6.81 -5.24
N VAL A 284 16.93 7.70 -5.63
CA VAL A 284 15.50 7.61 -5.30
C VAL A 284 14.90 6.33 -5.90
N ASN A 285 15.12 6.08 -7.19
CA ASN A 285 14.63 4.86 -7.84
C ASN A 285 15.16 3.59 -7.16
N ALA A 286 16.44 3.57 -6.77
CA ALA A 286 17.01 2.43 -6.04
C ALA A 286 16.36 2.22 -4.65
N ALA A 287 15.97 3.30 -3.98
CA ALA A 287 15.25 3.21 -2.70
C ALA A 287 13.83 2.64 -2.88
N GLU A 288 13.12 3.04 -3.92
CA GLU A 288 11.78 2.50 -4.22
C GLU A 288 11.83 1.00 -4.60
N VAL A 289 12.85 0.56 -5.35
CA VAL A 289 13.09 -0.87 -5.61
C VAL A 289 13.32 -1.64 -4.31
N LEU A 290 14.11 -1.09 -3.39
CA LEU A 290 14.34 -1.70 -2.08
C LEU A 290 13.05 -1.73 -1.25
N ARG A 291 12.24 -0.67 -1.31
CA ARG A 291 10.96 -0.58 -0.59
C ARG A 291 9.97 -1.64 -1.07
N ASP A 292 9.77 -1.79 -2.39
CA ASP A 292 8.88 -2.80 -2.96
C ASP A 292 9.34 -4.23 -2.63
N GLN A 293 10.67 -4.47 -2.64
CA GLN A 293 11.22 -5.75 -2.19
C GLN A 293 10.94 -5.99 -0.70
N ALA A 294 11.14 -4.98 0.15
CA ALA A 294 10.87 -5.08 1.59
C ALA A 294 9.39 -5.36 1.87
N MET A 295 8.47 -4.62 1.23
CA MET A 295 7.03 -4.84 1.36
C MET A 295 6.62 -6.25 0.93
N ALA A 296 7.16 -6.75 -0.18
CA ALA A 296 6.88 -8.10 -0.65
C ALA A 296 7.41 -9.17 0.31
N ASP A 297 8.65 -9.00 0.81
CA ASP A 297 9.27 -9.92 1.76
C ASP A 297 8.49 -9.96 3.09
N ASN A 298 8.06 -8.80 3.59
CA ASN A 298 7.29 -8.68 4.83
C ASN A 298 5.91 -9.34 4.69
N THR A 299 5.20 -9.09 3.59
CA THR A 299 3.91 -9.72 3.28
C THR A 299 4.04 -11.24 3.16
N ALA A 300 5.03 -11.72 2.41
CA ALA A 300 5.27 -13.15 2.24
C ALA A 300 5.72 -13.82 3.55
N TRP A 301 6.53 -13.12 4.37
CA TRP A 301 6.93 -13.62 5.68
C TRP A 301 5.72 -13.79 6.61
N TRP A 302 4.85 -12.76 6.70
CA TRP A 302 3.64 -12.82 7.53
C TRP A 302 2.76 -14.00 7.12
N GLN A 303 2.46 -14.12 5.83
CA GLN A 303 1.64 -15.20 5.31
C GLN A 303 2.19 -16.59 5.63
N ARG A 304 3.50 -16.80 5.47
CA ARG A 304 4.14 -18.09 5.75
C ARG A 304 4.23 -18.40 7.24
N HIS A 305 4.46 -17.38 8.05
CA HIS A 305 4.65 -17.52 9.48
C HIS A 305 3.33 -17.78 10.20
N THR A 306 2.27 -17.04 9.86
CA THR A 306 0.95 -17.15 10.48
C THR A 306 0.06 -18.21 9.81
N GLY A 307 0.27 -18.46 8.53
CA GLY A 307 -0.63 -19.26 7.71
C GLY A 307 -1.90 -18.52 7.27
N ASP A 308 -2.02 -17.23 7.58
CA ASP A 308 -3.19 -16.40 7.29
C ASP A 308 -3.44 -16.24 5.79
N ARG A 309 -4.71 -16.12 5.42
CA ARG A 309 -5.11 -15.55 4.14
C ARG A 309 -5.27 -14.05 4.32
N MET A 310 -4.68 -13.27 3.39
CA MET A 310 -4.48 -11.85 3.55
C MET A 310 -5.10 -11.05 2.41
N LEU A 311 -5.77 -9.94 2.73
CA LEU A 311 -6.00 -8.86 1.78
C LEU A 311 -4.87 -7.84 1.96
N LEU A 312 -4.10 -7.59 0.90
CA LEU A 312 -3.06 -6.57 0.85
C LEU A 312 -3.61 -5.30 0.19
N SER A 313 -3.79 -4.26 0.97
CA SER A 313 -4.26 -2.94 0.56
C SER A 313 -3.07 -2.02 0.26
N ALA A 314 -2.84 -1.74 -1.01
CA ALA A 314 -1.80 -0.81 -1.45
C ALA A 314 -2.23 -0.09 -2.74
N HIS A 315 -1.39 0.81 -3.26
CA HIS A 315 -1.63 1.44 -4.55
C HIS A 315 -1.60 0.43 -5.71
N ASN A 316 -2.28 0.71 -6.83
CA ASN A 316 -2.22 -0.11 -8.04
C ASN A 316 -0.79 -0.39 -8.49
N GLY A 317 0.09 0.61 -8.38
CA GLY A 317 1.50 0.52 -8.76
C GLY A 317 2.32 -0.47 -7.91
N HIS A 318 1.88 -0.75 -6.68
CA HIS A 318 2.52 -1.75 -5.81
C HIS A 318 1.90 -3.14 -5.97
N VAL A 319 0.57 -3.27 -5.93
CA VAL A 319 -0.08 -4.59 -6.03
C VAL A 319 -0.06 -5.18 -7.44
N GLY A 320 0.00 -4.34 -8.48
CA GLY A 320 0.04 -4.77 -9.88
C GLY A 320 1.38 -5.45 -10.25
N TYR A 321 1.41 -6.12 -11.39
CA TYR A 321 2.64 -6.71 -11.94
C TYR A 321 3.48 -5.70 -12.72
N LEU A 322 2.89 -4.58 -13.10
CA LEU A 322 3.54 -3.45 -13.77
C LEU A 322 3.04 -2.15 -13.13
N ALA A 323 3.95 -1.20 -12.94
CA ALA A 323 3.62 0.17 -12.58
C ALA A 323 3.49 1.06 -13.81
N SER A 324 2.86 2.22 -13.62
CA SER A 324 2.77 3.28 -14.64
C SER A 324 4.11 4.02 -14.84
N ASP A 325 5.01 3.98 -13.86
CA ASP A 325 6.40 4.44 -13.96
C ASP A 325 7.37 3.25 -13.80
N PRO A 326 7.69 2.54 -14.90
CA PRO A 326 8.59 1.38 -14.85
C PRO A 326 10.07 1.75 -14.64
N GLU A 327 10.45 3.03 -14.73
CA GLU A 327 11.80 3.48 -14.40
C GLU A 327 11.98 3.55 -12.89
N MET A 328 10.99 4.03 -12.16
CA MET A 328 10.99 4.07 -10.70
C MET A 328 10.69 2.68 -10.10
N TYR A 329 9.73 1.96 -10.68
CA TYR A 329 9.28 0.65 -10.22
C TYR A 329 9.50 -0.42 -11.30
N PRO A 330 10.76 -0.81 -11.59
CA PRO A 330 11.07 -1.82 -12.61
C PRO A 330 10.53 -3.21 -12.24
N LYS A 331 10.33 -3.46 -10.96
CA LYS A 331 9.70 -4.66 -10.44
C LYS A 331 8.89 -4.30 -9.19
N THR A 332 7.59 -4.37 -9.30
CA THR A 332 6.64 -4.00 -8.25
C THR A 332 6.57 -5.05 -7.14
N GLN A 333 6.08 -4.67 -5.97
CA GLN A 333 5.73 -5.60 -4.88
C GLN A 333 4.89 -6.78 -5.38
N GLY A 334 3.86 -6.52 -6.19
CA GLY A 334 2.98 -7.56 -6.76
C GLY A 334 3.71 -8.53 -7.68
N ALA A 335 4.65 -8.04 -8.50
CA ALA A 335 5.48 -8.90 -9.34
C ALA A 335 6.40 -9.80 -8.50
N ILE A 336 6.97 -9.26 -7.41
CA ILE A 336 7.82 -10.02 -6.49
C ILE A 336 6.98 -11.07 -5.73
N LEU A 337 5.78 -10.69 -5.27
CA LEU A 337 4.86 -11.62 -4.62
C LEU A 337 4.43 -12.74 -5.57
N ARG A 338 4.18 -12.42 -6.86
CA ARG A 338 3.85 -13.44 -7.86
C ARG A 338 5.00 -14.43 -8.07
N ASP A 339 6.24 -13.95 -8.13
CA ASP A 339 7.42 -14.83 -8.24
C ASP A 339 7.61 -15.69 -6.99
N THR A 340 7.27 -15.17 -5.82
CA THR A 340 7.49 -15.81 -4.52
C THR A 340 6.40 -16.80 -4.13
N LEU A 341 5.13 -16.47 -4.41
CA LEU A 341 3.93 -17.21 -4.01
C LEU A 341 3.25 -17.92 -5.19
N GLY A 342 3.66 -17.61 -6.42
CA GLY A 342 3.05 -18.19 -7.61
C GLY A 342 1.54 -17.91 -7.70
N PRO A 343 0.71 -18.97 -7.92
CA PRO A 343 -0.74 -18.81 -8.04
C PRO A 343 -1.44 -18.46 -6.70
N GLU A 344 -0.75 -18.50 -5.57
CA GLU A 344 -1.29 -18.11 -4.27
C GLU A 344 -1.37 -16.58 -4.11
N TYR A 345 -0.76 -15.80 -5.03
CA TYR A 345 -0.94 -14.36 -5.15
C TYR A 345 -1.87 -14.02 -6.32
N LEU A 346 -2.86 -13.19 -6.05
CA LEU A 346 -3.77 -12.62 -7.04
C LEU A 346 -3.87 -11.12 -6.80
N ASN A 347 -3.85 -10.30 -7.87
CA ASN A 347 -4.08 -8.86 -7.72
C ASN A 347 -5.36 -8.38 -8.41
N ILE A 348 -5.94 -7.33 -7.83
CA ILE A 348 -7.14 -6.65 -8.31
C ILE A 348 -6.80 -5.16 -8.39
N GLY A 349 -6.79 -4.60 -9.61
CA GLY A 349 -6.59 -3.18 -9.81
C GLY A 349 -7.89 -2.39 -9.86
N PHE A 350 -7.80 -1.08 -9.69
CA PHE A 350 -8.91 -0.14 -9.85
C PHE A 350 -8.68 0.85 -10.98
N THR A 351 -9.78 1.25 -11.63
CA THR A 351 -9.86 2.41 -12.51
C THR A 351 -11.15 3.18 -12.23
N PHE A 352 -11.20 4.47 -12.62
CA PHE A 352 -12.41 5.30 -12.47
C PHE A 352 -12.50 6.33 -13.62
N ASP A 353 -13.72 6.66 -14.08
CA ASP A 353 -13.88 7.55 -15.21
C ASP A 353 -13.73 9.03 -14.84
N ARG A 354 -14.30 9.44 -13.71
CA ARG A 354 -14.33 10.85 -13.26
C ARG A 354 -14.42 10.95 -11.76
N GLY A 355 -14.28 12.17 -11.23
CA GLY A 355 -14.59 12.44 -9.84
C GLY A 355 -13.54 13.27 -9.13
N SER A 356 -13.48 13.11 -7.82
CA SER A 356 -12.58 13.85 -6.94
C SER A 356 -11.84 12.94 -5.98
N PHE A 357 -10.67 13.37 -5.57
CA PHE A 357 -9.78 12.66 -4.65
C PHE A 357 -8.86 13.64 -3.94
N LEU A 358 -8.23 13.18 -2.87
CA LEU A 358 -7.24 13.94 -2.13
C LEU A 358 -5.83 13.56 -2.56
N THR A 359 -4.95 14.56 -2.71
CA THR A 359 -3.50 14.39 -2.77
C THR A 359 -2.81 15.46 -1.97
N MET A 360 -1.54 15.30 -1.65
CA MET A 360 -0.72 16.41 -1.17
C MET A 360 -0.59 17.46 -2.27
N GLY A 361 -0.40 18.73 -1.88
CA GLY A 361 -0.04 19.79 -2.81
C GLY A 361 1.32 19.54 -3.48
N ALA A 362 1.74 20.47 -4.37
CA ALA A 362 2.97 20.32 -5.16
C ALA A 362 4.26 20.16 -4.32
N ALA A 363 4.25 20.59 -3.06
CA ALA A 363 5.34 20.37 -2.12
C ALA A 363 4.99 19.19 -1.19
N LEU A 364 5.90 18.24 -1.08
CA LEU A 364 5.78 17.15 -0.10
C LEU A 364 5.56 17.70 1.32
N GLY A 365 4.59 17.16 2.04
CA GLY A 365 4.24 17.58 3.40
C GLY A 365 3.30 18.77 3.50
N THR A 366 2.68 19.14 2.40
CA THR A 366 1.53 20.05 2.42
C THR A 366 0.26 19.33 2.81
N ASP A 367 -0.77 20.09 3.21
CA ASP A 367 -2.09 19.52 3.51
C ASP A 367 -2.64 18.77 2.30
N TRP A 368 -3.44 17.75 2.58
CA TRP A 368 -4.18 17.01 1.55
C TRP A 368 -5.25 17.90 0.94
N GLU A 369 -5.17 18.10 -0.37
CA GLU A 369 -6.05 18.98 -1.14
C GLU A 369 -6.93 18.18 -2.08
N LYS A 370 -8.15 18.69 -2.33
CA LYS A 370 -9.09 18.10 -3.28
C LYS A 370 -8.66 18.39 -4.71
N ASN A 371 -8.50 17.32 -5.48
CA ASN A 371 -8.39 17.35 -6.93
C ASN A 371 -9.71 16.88 -7.56
N THR A 372 -9.98 17.36 -8.77
CA THR A 372 -11.13 16.93 -9.56
C THR A 372 -10.68 16.67 -10.99
N VAL A 373 -11.11 15.54 -11.54
CA VAL A 373 -10.89 15.17 -12.93
C VAL A 373 -12.23 15.00 -13.66
N PRO A 374 -12.33 15.49 -14.91
CA PRO A 374 -13.51 15.30 -15.74
C PRO A 374 -13.64 13.85 -16.21
N ALA A 375 -14.71 13.52 -16.93
CA ALA A 375 -14.81 12.24 -17.64
C ALA A 375 -13.59 12.02 -18.53
N ALA A 376 -13.11 10.78 -18.54
CA ALA A 376 -11.96 10.39 -19.36
C ALA A 376 -12.18 10.70 -20.84
N THR A 377 -11.10 11.01 -21.53
CA THR A 377 -11.15 11.41 -22.96
C THR A 377 -10.76 10.26 -23.90
N PRO A 378 -11.13 10.33 -25.20
CA PRO A 378 -10.73 9.31 -26.17
C PRO A 378 -9.23 9.05 -26.15
N GLY A 379 -8.85 7.79 -26.09
CA GLY A 379 -7.44 7.34 -25.99
C GLY A 379 -7.04 6.86 -24.61
N MET A 380 -7.75 7.26 -23.55
CA MET A 380 -7.56 6.74 -22.19
C MET A 380 -8.20 5.35 -22.03
N ASN A 381 -7.69 4.58 -21.07
CA ASN A 381 -8.28 3.29 -20.71
C ASN A 381 -9.73 3.47 -20.21
N GLU A 382 -9.95 4.38 -19.30
CA GLU A 382 -11.24 4.63 -18.64
C GLU A 382 -12.32 5.08 -19.62
N TYR A 383 -11.95 5.86 -20.66
CA TYR A 383 -12.91 6.27 -21.69
C TYR A 383 -13.61 5.08 -22.38
N THR A 384 -12.91 3.98 -22.57
CA THR A 384 -13.49 2.76 -23.17
C THR A 384 -14.17 1.89 -22.12
N LEU A 385 -13.59 1.80 -20.93
CA LEU A 385 -14.15 1.02 -19.82
C LEU A 385 -15.50 1.57 -19.38
N ASP A 386 -15.67 2.89 -19.32
CA ASP A 386 -16.90 3.54 -18.87
C ASP A 386 -18.06 3.48 -19.90
N GLN A 387 -17.80 3.03 -21.12
CA GLN A 387 -18.86 2.78 -22.13
C GLN A 387 -19.66 1.49 -21.88
N VAL A 388 -19.20 0.63 -20.97
CA VAL A 388 -19.96 -0.53 -20.51
C VAL A 388 -21.21 -0.04 -19.77
N ARG A 389 -22.41 -0.54 -20.14
CA ARG A 389 -23.68 -0.11 -19.55
C ARG A 389 -23.77 -0.28 -18.03
N ARG A 390 -22.99 -1.21 -17.50
CA ARG A 390 -22.81 -1.41 -16.05
C ARG A 390 -21.63 -0.55 -15.63
N GLN A 391 -21.87 0.67 -15.27
CA GLN A 391 -20.84 1.67 -14.99
C GLN A 391 -19.89 1.27 -13.87
N ASP A 392 -20.43 0.60 -12.81
CA ASP A 392 -19.61 0.00 -11.76
C ASP A 392 -19.60 -1.52 -11.93
N TYR A 393 -18.44 -2.08 -12.17
CA TYR A 393 -18.30 -3.50 -12.44
C TYR A 393 -16.88 -4.01 -12.17
N TYR A 394 -16.73 -5.32 -12.18
CA TYR A 394 -15.41 -5.96 -12.20
C TYR A 394 -15.37 -7.06 -13.28
N VAL A 395 -14.14 -7.33 -13.73
CA VAL A 395 -13.88 -8.32 -14.79
C VAL A 395 -12.60 -9.10 -14.51
N ASP A 396 -12.64 -10.42 -14.72
CA ASP A 396 -11.45 -11.29 -14.69
C ASP A 396 -10.70 -11.17 -16.02
N LEU A 397 -9.53 -10.51 -15.98
CA LEU A 397 -8.71 -10.28 -17.16
C LEU A 397 -8.00 -11.55 -17.65
N ARG A 398 -7.81 -12.54 -16.78
CA ARG A 398 -7.19 -13.83 -17.12
C ARG A 398 -8.06 -14.65 -18.06
N THR A 399 -9.38 -14.51 -17.94
CA THR A 399 -10.39 -15.25 -18.72
C THR A 399 -11.20 -14.38 -19.68
N ALA A 400 -10.98 -13.07 -19.67
CA ALA A 400 -11.64 -12.13 -20.56
C ALA A 400 -11.45 -12.52 -22.05
N PRO A 401 -12.41 -12.21 -22.94
CA PRO A 401 -12.26 -12.46 -24.38
C PRO A 401 -10.97 -11.87 -24.94
N ARG A 402 -10.35 -12.58 -25.87
CA ARG A 402 -9.04 -12.18 -26.44
C ARG A 402 -9.01 -10.71 -26.91
N VAL A 403 -10.08 -10.25 -27.56
CA VAL A 403 -10.18 -8.85 -28.02
C VAL A 403 -10.09 -7.83 -26.88
N VAL A 404 -10.55 -8.18 -25.68
CA VAL A 404 -10.44 -7.35 -24.47
C VAL A 404 -9.00 -7.37 -23.96
N ARG A 405 -8.40 -8.56 -23.85
CA ARG A 405 -7.01 -8.72 -23.40
C ARG A 405 -6.04 -8.01 -24.32
N ASP A 406 -6.12 -8.28 -25.63
CA ASP A 406 -5.26 -7.66 -26.65
C ASP A 406 -5.38 -6.11 -26.61
N TRP A 407 -6.58 -5.59 -26.27
CA TRP A 407 -6.79 -4.15 -26.15
C TRP A 407 -6.17 -3.61 -24.85
N LEU A 408 -6.37 -4.28 -23.70
CA LEU A 408 -5.86 -3.88 -22.39
C LEU A 408 -4.34 -4.10 -22.26
N ASP A 409 -3.73 -4.95 -23.08
CA ASP A 409 -2.27 -5.17 -23.11
C ASP A 409 -1.49 -4.01 -23.73
N THR A 410 -2.17 -3.04 -24.34
CA THR A 410 -1.56 -1.80 -24.84
C THR A 410 -1.61 -0.73 -23.74
N ALA A 411 -0.45 -0.16 -23.41
CA ALA A 411 -0.38 0.95 -22.46
C ALA A 411 -1.14 2.17 -22.99
N ARG A 412 -2.00 2.74 -22.17
CA ARG A 412 -2.78 3.95 -22.43
C ARG A 412 -2.81 4.83 -21.20
N PRO A 413 -3.03 6.15 -21.37
CA PRO A 413 -3.20 7.05 -20.23
C PRO A 413 -4.30 6.60 -19.29
N VAL A 414 -4.07 6.81 -17.99
CA VAL A 414 -5.00 6.48 -16.89
C VAL A 414 -5.05 7.63 -15.90
N TYR A 415 -6.15 7.73 -15.16
CA TYR A 415 -6.19 8.51 -13.94
C TYR A 415 -5.55 7.72 -12.81
N GLU A 416 -4.38 8.16 -12.38
CA GLU A 416 -3.64 7.54 -11.29
C GLU A 416 -2.94 8.62 -10.47
N ALA A 417 -3.04 8.52 -9.15
CA ALA A 417 -2.43 9.46 -8.22
C ALA A 417 -1.99 8.74 -6.93
N GLY A 418 -0.72 8.79 -6.64
CA GLY A 418 -0.19 8.44 -5.31
C GLY A 418 -0.38 9.59 -4.33
N SER A 419 0.67 9.94 -3.58
CA SER A 419 0.65 11.10 -2.68
C SER A 419 0.53 12.43 -3.42
N THR A 420 0.94 12.50 -4.70
CA THR A 420 0.79 13.68 -5.58
C THR A 420 0.08 13.30 -6.87
N PHE A 421 -0.45 14.29 -7.57
CA PHE A 421 -1.14 14.08 -8.85
C PHE A 421 -0.48 14.89 -9.97
N THR A 422 -0.07 14.21 -11.03
CA THR A 422 0.42 14.84 -12.28
C THR A 422 -0.69 14.79 -13.31
N LYS A 423 -1.21 15.95 -13.65
CA LYS A 423 -2.35 16.08 -14.57
C LYS A 423 -1.94 15.97 -16.05
N ASP A 424 -0.73 16.39 -16.38
CA ASP A 424 -0.23 16.41 -17.77
C ASP A 424 1.30 16.30 -17.79
N PRO A 425 1.87 15.27 -18.45
CA PRO A 425 1.14 14.14 -19.05
C PRO A 425 0.60 13.17 -17.99
N LEU A 426 -0.55 12.55 -18.30
CA LEU A 426 -1.04 11.43 -17.48
C LEU A 426 -0.11 10.20 -17.64
N PRO A 427 0.09 9.42 -16.58
CA PRO A 427 0.81 8.15 -16.67
C PRO A 427 0.06 7.16 -17.55
N SER A 428 0.77 6.16 -18.08
CA SER A 428 0.19 5.15 -18.97
C SER A 428 0.50 3.74 -18.47
N VAL A 429 -0.50 2.84 -18.51
CA VAL A 429 -0.33 1.46 -18.09
C VAL A 429 -1.07 0.49 -19.00
N ALA A 430 -0.49 -0.70 -19.20
CA ALA A 430 -1.12 -1.83 -19.87
C ALA A 430 -1.89 -2.65 -18.82
N LEU A 431 -3.17 -2.31 -18.60
CA LEU A 431 -3.99 -2.88 -17.53
C LEU A 431 -4.11 -4.40 -17.59
N GLY A 432 -4.16 -4.99 -18.81
CA GLY A 432 -4.25 -6.44 -18.99
C GLY A 432 -2.99 -7.20 -18.55
N ARG A 433 -1.84 -6.50 -18.55
CA ARG A 433 -0.56 -7.05 -18.07
C ARG A 433 -0.29 -6.72 -16.61
N ALA A 434 -0.92 -5.67 -16.09
CA ALA A 434 -0.73 -5.21 -14.74
C ALA A 434 -1.60 -5.99 -13.74
N HIS A 435 -2.80 -6.42 -14.12
CA HIS A 435 -3.78 -6.96 -13.19
C HIS A 435 -4.40 -8.28 -13.62
N ASP A 436 -4.74 -9.14 -12.63
CA ASP A 436 -5.52 -10.37 -12.83
C ASP A 436 -7.02 -10.04 -12.94
N VAL A 437 -7.50 -9.12 -12.11
CA VAL A 437 -8.89 -8.65 -12.07
C VAL A 437 -8.88 -7.13 -12.07
N LEU A 438 -9.85 -6.54 -12.74
CA LEU A 438 -10.02 -5.08 -12.77
C LEU A 438 -11.41 -4.72 -12.21
N ILE A 439 -11.45 -3.76 -11.30
CA ILE A 439 -12.67 -3.08 -10.86
C ILE A 439 -12.68 -1.71 -11.52
N HIS A 440 -13.76 -1.38 -12.24
CA HIS A 440 -13.99 -0.07 -12.81
C HIS A 440 -15.16 0.62 -12.11
N LEU A 441 -14.95 1.88 -11.71
CA LEU A 441 -15.96 2.74 -11.11
C LEU A 441 -16.25 3.92 -12.03
N HIS A 442 -17.52 4.24 -12.21
CA HIS A 442 -17.95 5.38 -13.01
C HIS A 442 -17.51 6.71 -12.41
N GLN A 443 -17.65 6.84 -11.09
CA GLN A 443 -17.33 8.06 -10.37
C GLN A 443 -16.77 7.77 -9.00
N VAL A 444 -15.80 8.58 -8.59
CA VAL A 444 -15.25 8.56 -7.23
C VAL A 444 -15.35 9.94 -6.57
N HIS A 445 -15.36 9.95 -5.25
CA HIS A 445 -15.34 11.14 -4.42
C HIS A 445 -14.11 11.14 -3.51
N GLU A 446 -13.74 12.32 -3.07
CA GLU A 446 -12.65 12.44 -2.09
C GLU A 446 -12.97 11.74 -0.77
N ALA A 447 -11.98 11.08 -0.19
CA ALA A 447 -12.07 10.44 1.12
C ALA A 447 -12.32 11.46 2.25
N GLU A 448 -13.01 11.04 3.31
CA GLU A 448 -13.41 11.90 4.42
C GLU A 448 -12.22 12.15 5.37
N LYS A 449 -11.83 13.42 5.53
CA LYS A 449 -10.78 13.83 6.47
C LYS A 449 -11.25 13.68 7.92
N LEU A 450 -10.34 13.28 8.83
CA LEU A 450 -10.58 13.18 10.28
C LEU A 450 -10.52 14.49 11.03
#